data_f6b567c262098075acf03a495b7e41aa
#
_entry.id   f6b567c262098075acf03a495b7e41aa
#
_cell.length_a   1.000
_cell.length_b   1.000
_cell.length_c   1.000
_cell.angle_alpha   90.00
_cell.angle_beta   90.00
_cell.angle_gamma   90.00
#
_symmetry.space_group_name_H-M   'P 1'
#
loop_
_entity.id
_entity.type
_entity.pdbx_description
1 polymer ?
#
loop_
_entity_poly.entity_id
_entity_poly.type
_entity_poly.pdbx_seq_one_letter_code
_entity_poly.pdbx_strand_id
1 'polypeptide(L)'
;QQHIEHILVRHEQGAVHAAEGYARSSGKPGVAIVTSGPGATNAITGLATAFMDSTPVVVISGQVKSNLIGTDSFQETDMIGVSRPIVKHSFLVQRAEDIPSIIKKAFHIATTGRPGPVVIDVPKDFTDPEYKFDFDYPKDVDIRSYKPVKEGHSGQIKRAVKLLLEAKKPVIYSGGGVIQDNASSQLTNLAKLLDFPVTNTLMGLGAYPGTDQKFLGMLGMHGTYEANMAMHNCDLILAVGARFDDRITNNPDKFSLSAKKIHIDVDPASLSKIIDIDVPVVGSAKECLDQIIEELGVQSHKIDHNKLKPWHEEISAWKKTHGLNHNLLGQKPTDGKILPQQVIQSLYKETKGEAFITSDVGQHQMFAAQYYFFDKPRRWINSGGLGTMGFGLPSAMG
;
A
#
# COMPACT_ATOMS: atom_id res chain seq x y z
N GLN A 1 -9.66 30.14 -10.02
CA GLN A 1 -10.46 29.28 -9.13
C GLN A 1 -11.66 28.64 -9.84
N GLN A 2 -12.02 29.03 -11.05
CA GLN A 2 -13.18 28.45 -11.78
C GLN A 2 -12.95 27.04 -12.35
N HIS A 3 -11.71 26.54 -12.38
CA HIS A 3 -11.36 25.29 -13.06
C HIS A 3 -10.86 24.17 -12.13
N ILE A 4 -10.67 24.43 -10.84
CA ILE A 4 -10.20 23.43 -9.87
C ILE A 4 -11.13 23.50 -8.67
N GLU A 5 -11.81 22.39 -8.41
CA GLU A 5 -12.55 22.21 -7.16
C GLU A 5 -11.55 22.01 -6.02
N HIS A 6 -11.77 22.71 -4.91
CA HIS A 6 -10.96 22.53 -3.72
C HIS A 6 -11.83 22.44 -2.47
N ILE A 7 -11.40 21.59 -1.55
CA ILE A 7 -12.11 21.32 -0.29
C ILE A 7 -11.30 21.96 0.83
N LEU A 8 -11.92 22.94 1.51
CA LEU A 8 -11.32 23.59 2.65
C LEU A 8 -11.44 22.72 3.89
N VAL A 9 -10.31 22.35 4.46
CA VAL A 9 -10.22 21.62 5.74
C VAL A 9 -9.88 22.58 6.89
N ARG A 10 -9.98 22.10 8.14
CA ARG A 10 -9.71 22.91 9.34
C ARG A 10 -8.35 22.65 9.97
N HIS A 11 -7.64 21.62 9.50
CA HIS A 11 -6.31 21.26 9.97
C HIS A 11 -5.52 20.63 8.81
N GLU A 12 -4.28 21.02 8.60
CA GLU A 12 -3.46 20.61 7.45
C GLU A 12 -3.15 19.13 7.46
N GLN A 13 -3.01 18.49 8.61
CA GLN A 13 -2.91 17.04 8.72
C GLN A 13 -4.14 16.37 8.10
N GLY A 14 -5.35 16.90 8.37
CA GLY A 14 -6.58 16.41 7.76
C GLY A 14 -6.61 16.59 6.24
N ALA A 15 -6.00 17.67 5.70
CA ALA A 15 -5.86 17.85 4.25
C ALA A 15 -5.04 16.74 3.61
N VAL A 16 -3.90 16.37 4.21
CA VAL A 16 -3.04 15.31 3.68
C VAL A 16 -3.73 13.96 3.80
N HIS A 17 -4.38 13.65 4.93
CA HIS A 17 -5.14 12.39 5.06
C HIS A 17 -6.34 12.30 4.10
N ALA A 18 -7.02 13.42 3.80
CA ALA A 18 -8.05 13.45 2.76
C ALA A 18 -7.44 13.17 1.38
N ALA A 19 -6.29 13.78 1.06
CA ALA A 19 -5.56 13.50 -0.16
C ALA A 19 -5.13 12.02 -0.25
N GLU A 20 -4.76 11.39 0.87
CA GLU A 20 -4.48 9.95 0.93
C GLU A 20 -5.74 9.11 0.66
N GLY A 21 -6.88 9.46 1.27
CA GLY A 21 -8.17 8.80 1.03
C GLY A 21 -8.55 8.83 -0.45
N TYR A 22 -8.42 9.99 -1.07
CA TYR A 22 -8.60 10.16 -2.52
C TYR A 22 -7.64 9.29 -3.33
N ALA A 23 -6.36 9.31 -2.99
CA ALA A 23 -5.35 8.56 -3.75
C ALA A 23 -5.58 7.04 -3.67
N ARG A 24 -5.93 6.53 -2.51
CA ARG A 24 -6.12 5.10 -2.27
C ARG A 24 -7.41 4.58 -2.88
N SER A 25 -8.49 5.36 -2.83
CA SER A 25 -9.78 4.98 -3.41
C SER A 25 -9.80 5.08 -4.94
N SER A 26 -9.27 6.18 -5.49
CA SER A 26 -9.30 6.47 -6.93
C SER A 26 -8.15 5.86 -7.73
N GLY A 27 -7.01 5.56 -7.08
CA GLY A 27 -5.76 5.17 -7.74
C GLY A 27 -5.03 6.32 -8.44
N LYS A 28 -5.45 7.57 -8.19
CA LYS A 28 -4.81 8.79 -8.69
C LYS A 28 -4.06 9.49 -7.56
N PRO A 29 -3.02 10.30 -7.82
CA PRO A 29 -2.33 11.02 -6.75
C PRO A 29 -3.25 12.06 -6.10
N GLY A 30 -3.22 12.11 -4.76
CA GLY A 30 -3.89 13.17 -4.01
C GLY A 30 -3.06 14.44 -3.94
N VAL A 31 -3.70 15.60 -3.76
CA VAL A 31 -3.02 16.89 -3.65
C VAL A 31 -3.52 17.63 -2.41
N ALA A 32 -2.59 18.17 -1.63
CA ALA A 32 -2.89 19.09 -0.54
C ALA A 32 -2.10 20.38 -0.71
N ILE A 33 -2.71 21.51 -0.38
CA ILE A 33 -2.07 22.83 -0.41
C ILE A 33 -2.13 23.38 1.00
N VAL A 34 -0.99 23.82 1.53
CA VAL A 34 -0.85 24.32 2.89
C VAL A 34 -0.05 25.63 2.88
N THR A 35 -0.26 26.47 3.90
CA THR A 35 0.52 27.69 4.06
C THR A 35 1.91 27.40 4.65
N SER A 36 2.78 28.39 4.66
CA SER A 36 4.13 28.32 5.25
C SER A 36 4.09 28.13 6.78
N GLY A 37 5.23 27.86 7.38
CA GLY A 37 5.41 27.78 8.82
C GLY A 37 4.52 26.72 9.47
N PRO A 38 3.59 27.09 10.38
CA PRO A 38 2.77 26.11 11.10
C PRO A 38 1.86 25.29 10.20
N GLY A 39 1.41 25.82 9.06
CA GLY A 39 0.62 25.04 8.10
C GLY A 39 1.43 23.93 7.45
N ALA A 40 2.67 24.22 7.04
CA ALA A 40 3.60 23.27 6.50
C ALA A 40 3.98 22.19 7.53
N THR A 41 4.29 22.57 8.76
CA THR A 41 4.65 21.62 9.84
C THR A 41 3.48 20.75 10.26
N ASN A 42 2.25 21.25 10.25
CA ASN A 42 1.05 20.46 10.53
C ASN A 42 0.81 19.34 9.48
N ALA A 43 1.34 19.45 8.27
CA ALA A 43 1.23 18.41 7.23
C ALA A 43 2.17 17.22 7.46
N ILE A 44 3.17 17.32 8.36
CA ILE A 44 4.25 16.34 8.53
C ILE A 44 3.73 14.96 8.92
N THR A 45 2.80 14.85 9.85
CA THR A 45 2.22 13.55 10.22
C THR A 45 1.52 12.89 9.03
N GLY A 46 0.77 13.65 8.23
CA GLY A 46 0.14 13.13 7.01
C GLY A 46 1.17 12.65 5.98
N LEU A 47 2.24 13.43 5.76
CA LEU A 47 3.34 13.02 4.88
C LEU A 47 4.01 11.74 5.37
N ALA A 48 4.27 11.59 6.68
CA ALA A 48 4.86 10.39 7.26
C ALA A 48 3.94 9.17 7.08
N THR A 49 2.61 9.34 7.24
CA THR A 49 1.62 8.29 6.99
C THR A 49 1.65 7.86 5.53
N ALA A 50 1.58 8.80 4.60
CA ALA A 50 1.62 8.53 3.15
C ALA A 50 2.93 7.84 2.74
N PHE A 51 4.06 8.22 3.33
CA PHE A 51 5.36 7.60 3.06
C PHE A 51 5.42 6.14 3.54
N MET A 52 4.97 5.87 4.76
CA MET A 52 4.97 4.52 5.34
C MET A 52 4.03 3.58 4.59
N ASP A 53 2.89 4.10 4.11
CA ASP A 53 1.88 3.32 3.38
C ASP A 53 2.05 3.37 1.85
N SER A 54 3.13 4.02 1.36
CA SER A 54 3.43 4.13 -0.07
C SER A 54 2.28 4.77 -0.88
N THR A 55 1.65 5.82 -0.32
CA THR A 55 0.51 6.51 -0.94
C THR A 55 1.01 7.71 -1.76
N PRO A 56 0.66 7.83 -3.05
CA PRO A 56 1.09 8.95 -3.88
C PRO A 56 0.32 10.22 -3.50
N VAL A 57 1.01 11.18 -2.89
CA VAL A 57 0.47 12.49 -2.50
C VAL A 57 1.45 13.57 -2.92
N VAL A 58 0.95 14.68 -3.45
CA VAL A 58 1.74 15.88 -3.72
C VAL A 58 1.26 16.97 -2.75
N VAL A 59 2.16 17.43 -1.88
CA VAL A 59 1.88 18.56 -0.98
C VAL A 59 2.57 19.80 -1.50
N ILE A 60 1.79 20.83 -1.76
CA ILE A 60 2.28 22.16 -2.16
C ILE A 60 2.26 23.03 -0.91
N SER A 61 3.43 23.38 -0.42
CA SER A 61 3.63 24.25 0.73
C SER A 61 3.94 25.66 0.29
N GLY A 62 3.31 26.63 0.89
CA GLY A 62 3.78 28.02 0.76
C GLY A 62 5.09 28.21 1.53
N GLN A 63 5.90 29.17 1.11
CA GLN A 63 7.11 29.60 1.80
C GLN A 63 7.16 31.14 1.88
N VAL A 64 7.93 31.68 2.79
CA VAL A 64 8.22 33.12 2.83
C VAL A 64 8.85 33.57 1.52
N LYS A 65 8.96 34.88 1.28
CA LYS A 65 9.61 35.40 0.08
C LYS A 65 11.03 34.84 -0.05
N SER A 66 11.48 34.59 -1.26
CA SER A 66 12.78 33.94 -1.54
C SER A 66 13.98 34.65 -0.86
N ASN A 67 13.94 35.98 -0.80
CA ASN A 67 14.98 36.78 -0.15
C ASN A 67 14.93 36.77 1.39
N LEU A 68 13.90 36.20 1.99
CA LEU A 68 13.73 36.07 3.46
C LEU A 68 14.05 34.66 3.97
N ILE A 69 14.26 33.68 3.10
CA ILE A 69 14.63 32.34 3.50
C ILE A 69 15.98 32.34 4.21
N GLY A 70 16.02 31.75 5.41
CA GLY A 70 17.23 31.70 6.26
C GLY A 70 17.43 32.92 7.14
N THR A 71 16.42 33.78 7.30
CA THR A 71 16.48 34.99 8.14
C THR A 71 15.64 34.92 9.41
N ASP A 72 15.06 33.73 9.72
CA ASP A 72 14.13 33.53 10.85
C ASP A 72 12.88 34.43 10.73
N SER A 73 12.42 34.65 9.51
CA SER A 73 11.26 35.50 9.24
C SER A 73 9.95 34.88 9.74
N PHE A 74 8.94 35.71 9.98
CA PHE A 74 7.64 35.26 10.48
C PHE A 74 7.03 34.18 9.61
N GLN A 75 6.67 33.06 10.22
CA GLN A 75 6.14 31.83 9.57
C GLN A 75 7.11 31.18 8.56
N GLU A 76 8.41 31.37 8.71
CA GLU A 76 9.40 30.59 8.00
C GLU A 76 9.53 29.19 8.60
N THR A 77 9.72 28.18 7.77
CA THR A 77 10.12 26.84 8.19
C THR A 77 10.94 26.18 7.08
N ASP A 78 12.04 25.53 7.42
CA ASP A 78 12.76 24.67 6.49
C ASP A 78 11.95 23.41 6.18
N MET A 79 10.95 23.56 5.30
CA MET A 79 10.07 22.45 4.93
C MET A 79 10.83 21.33 4.20
N ILE A 80 11.90 21.65 3.48
CA ILE A 80 12.75 20.66 2.82
C ILE A 80 13.48 19.80 3.85
N GLY A 81 14.09 20.43 4.86
CA GLY A 81 14.81 19.72 5.93
C GLY A 81 13.88 18.85 6.77
N VAL A 82 12.74 19.38 7.19
CA VAL A 82 11.77 18.66 8.03
C VAL A 82 11.11 17.49 7.30
N SER A 83 10.81 17.63 6.02
CA SER A 83 10.14 16.58 5.25
C SER A 83 11.08 15.51 4.66
N ARG A 84 12.36 15.80 4.53
CA ARG A 84 13.34 14.93 3.84
C ARG A 84 13.29 13.45 4.21
N PRO A 85 13.21 13.04 5.49
CA PRO A 85 13.20 11.62 5.88
C PRO A 85 11.87 10.90 5.61
N ILE A 86 10.81 11.62 5.29
CA ILE A 86 9.43 11.10 5.19
C ILE A 86 8.76 11.41 3.84
N VAL A 87 9.53 11.76 2.82
CA VAL A 87 9.05 11.97 1.46
C VAL A 87 9.96 11.30 0.45
N LYS A 88 9.46 11.02 -0.73
CA LYS A 88 10.29 10.52 -1.84
C LYS A 88 11.23 11.60 -2.37
N HIS A 89 10.72 12.82 -2.44
CA HIS A 89 11.47 13.99 -2.89
C HIS A 89 10.81 15.28 -2.39
N SER A 90 11.61 16.32 -2.29
CA SER A 90 11.15 17.67 -1.99
C SER A 90 11.80 18.67 -2.94
N PHE A 91 11.02 19.63 -3.44
CA PHE A 91 11.47 20.71 -4.31
C PHE A 91 11.30 22.04 -3.61
N LEU A 92 12.35 22.85 -3.56
CA LEU A 92 12.22 24.28 -3.29
C LEU A 92 12.23 25.01 -4.64
N VAL A 93 11.15 25.69 -4.96
CA VAL A 93 11.04 26.49 -6.19
C VAL A 93 12.01 27.67 -6.09
N GLN A 94 12.84 27.88 -7.09
CA GLN A 94 13.82 28.96 -7.14
C GLN A 94 13.46 30.04 -8.16
N ARG A 95 12.58 29.74 -9.11
CA ARG A 95 12.08 30.67 -10.14
C ARG A 95 10.66 30.26 -10.51
N ALA A 96 9.81 31.23 -10.83
CA ALA A 96 8.43 30.97 -11.23
C ALA A 96 8.32 30.11 -12.49
N GLU A 97 9.25 30.28 -13.45
CA GLU A 97 9.30 29.53 -14.70
C GLU A 97 9.52 28.03 -14.50
N ASP A 98 10.11 27.63 -13.37
CA ASP A 98 10.38 26.22 -13.05
C ASP A 98 9.13 25.48 -12.51
N ILE A 99 8.10 26.21 -12.06
CA ILE A 99 6.89 25.63 -11.42
C ILE A 99 6.23 24.56 -12.31
N PRO A 100 5.97 24.78 -13.62
CA PRO A 100 5.31 23.75 -14.44
C PRO A 100 6.14 22.46 -14.53
N SER A 101 7.45 22.58 -14.69
CA SER A 101 8.38 21.45 -14.75
C SER A 101 8.48 20.71 -13.41
N ILE A 102 8.55 21.45 -12.30
CA ILE A 102 8.59 20.88 -10.94
C ILE A 102 7.30 20.13 -10.64
N ILE A 103 6.13 20.70 -10.93
CA ILE A 103 4.84 20.03 -10.76
C ILE A 103 4.82 18.72 -11.54
N LYS A 104 5.20 18.74 -12.82
CA LYS A 104 5.24 17.53 -13.65
C LYS A 104 6.15 16.45 -13.07
N LYS A 105 7.35 16.84 -12.61
CA LYS A 105 8.31 15.93 -11.96
C LYS A 105 7.77 15.38 -10.63
N ALA A 106 7.12 16.23 -9.81
CA ALA A 106 6.54 15.83 -8.53
C ALA A 106 5.50 14.73 -8.70
N PHE A 107 4.55 14.91 -9.63
CA PHE A 107 3.55 13.88 -9.93
C PHE A 107 4.20 12.59 -10.47
N HIS A 108 5.18 12.71 -11.34
CA HIS A 108 5.92 11.55 -11.87
C HIS A 108 6.62 10.78 -10.76
N ILE A 109 7.35 11.46 -9.86
CA ILE A 109 8.05 10.81 -8.74
C ILE A 109 7.04 10.19 -7.76
N ALA A 110 5.94 10.90 -7.45
CA ALA A 110 4.96 10.41 -6.50
C ALA A 110 4.29 9.09 -6.95
N THR A 111 4.09 8.91 -8.27
CA THR A 111 3.28 7.82 -8.83
C THR A 111 4.09 6.67 -9.44
N THR A 112 5.40 6.79 -9.60
CA THR A 112 6.25 5.76 -10.24
C THR A 112 7.22 5.12 -9.25
N GLY A 113 7.75 3.93 -9.59
CA GLY A 113 8.50 3.12 -8.63
C GLY A 113 7.64 2.77 -7.43
N ARG A 114 8.21 2.71 -6.22
CA ARG A 114 7.40 2.66 -4.99
C ARG A 114 6.68 4.01 -4.83
N PRO A 115 5.34 4.09 -4.88
CA PRO A 115 4.62 5.34 -4.73
C PRO A 115 4.89 6.00 -3.36
N GLY A 116 4.66 7.31 -3.27
CA GLY A 116 4.84 8.01 -2.01
C GLY A 116 4.74 9.53 -2.15
N PRO A 117 4.79 10.26 -1.04
CA PRO A 117 4.59 11.70 -1.02
C PRO A 117 5.77 12.47 -1.60
N VAL A 118 5.45 13.60 -2.23
CA VAL A 118 6.41 14.60 -2.71
C VAL A 118 5.98 15.98 -2.23
N VAL A 119 6.93 16.80 -1.81
CA VAL A 119 6.69 18.18 -1.37
C VAL A 119 7.21 19.16 -2.41
N ILE A 120 6.42 20.21 -2.67
CA ILE A 120 6.83 21.37 -3.44
C ILE A 120 6.69 22.59 -2.53
N ASP A 121 7.80 23.22 -2.19
CA ASP A 121 7.85 24.40 -1.34
C ASP A 121 7.98 25.65 -2.23
N VAL A 122 7.00 26.55 -2.18
CA VAL A 122 6.80 27.64 -3.14
C VAL A 122 6.92 28.99 -2.45
N PRO A 123 8.02 29.73 -2.66
CA PRO A 123 8.16 31.09 -2.16
C PRO A 123 7.06 32.01 -2.69
N LYS A 124 6.55 32.87 -1.78
CA LYS A 124 5.39 33.73 -2.03
C LYS A 124 5.56 34.68 -3.21
N ASP A 125 6.77 35.19 -3.42
CA ASP A 125 7.08 36.12 -4.52
C ASP A 125 6.94 35.47 -5.91
N PHE A 126 7.10 34.16 -6.03
CA PHE A 126 6.90 33.44 -7.30
C PHE A 126 5.42 33.15 -7.63
N THR A 127 4.52 33.47 -6.71
CA THR A 127 3.07 33.34 -6.90
C THR A 127 2.38 34.72 -6.98
N ASP A 128 3.15 35.80 -7.07
CA ASP A 128 2.61 37.14 -7.21
C ASP A 128 1.87 37.28 -8.55
N PRO A 129 0.60 37.75 -8.58
CA PRO A 129 -0.17 37.92 -9.81
C PRO A 129 0.46 38.88 -10.83
N GLU A 130 1.34 39.78 -10.39
CA GLU A 130 2.05 40.70 -11.24
C GLU A 130 3.28 40.08 -11.92
N TYR A 131 3.75 38.93 -11.39
CA TYR A 131 4.88 38.22 -12.00
C TYR A 131 4.42 37.47 -13.25
N LYS A 132 4.98 37.83 -14.39
CA LYS A 132 4.63 37.25 -15.69
C LYS A 132 5.80 36.42 -16.23
N PHE A 133 5.48 35.22 -16.67
CA PHE A 133 6.41 34.33 -17.35
C PHE A 133 5.70 33.56 -18.47
N ASP A 134 6.44 33.04 -19.41
CA ASP A 134 5.91 32.19 -20.46
C ASP A 134 5.62 30.79 -19.88
N PHE A 135 4.33 30.43 -19.84
CA PHE A 135 3.90 29.15 -19.33
C PHE A 135 4.13 28.06 -20.37
N ASP A 136 5.06 27.14 -20.07
CA ASP A 136 5.27 25.91 -20.85
C ASP A 136 5.17 24.70 -19.91
N TYR A 137 4.19 23.83 -20.20
CA TYR A 137 4.02 22.59 -19.43
C TYR A 137 4.68 21.43 -20.18
N PRO A 138 5.74 20.80 -19.64
CA PRO A 138 6.50 19.78 -20.36
C PRO A 138 5.63 18.60 -20.78
N LYS A 139 5.82 18.10 -21.99
CA LYS A 139 5.15 16.88 -22.48
C LYS A 139 5.64 15.64 -21.74
N ASP A 140 6.95 15.53 -21.56
CA ASP A 140 7.61 14.37 -20.97
C ASP A 140 8.42 14.73 -19.72
N VAL A 141 8.71 13.72 -18.90
CA VAL A 141 9.59 13.85 -17.73
C VAL A 141 10.81 12.99 -17.94
N ASP A 142 11.97 13.60 -17.97
CA ASP A 142 13.26 12.93 -17.89
C ASP A 142 13.99 13.37 -16.62
N ILE A 143 14.28 12.40 -15.73
CA ILE A 143 15.07 12.61 -14.53
C ILE A 143 16.25 11.65 -14.62
N ARG A 144 17.46 12.19 -14.81
CA ARG A 144 18.68 11.44 -15.08
C ARG A 144 18.91 10.27 -14.11
N SER A 145 18.68 10.49 -12.81
CA SER A 145 18.96 9.53 -11.74
C SER A 145 17.74 8.72 -11.30
N TYR A 146 16.56 8.91 -11.92
CA TYR A 146 15.33 8.24 -11.52
C TYR A 146 14.74 7.44 -12.66
N LYS A 147 15.06 6.15 -12.70
CA LYS A 147 14.62 5.20 -13.73
C LYS A 147 14.05 3.95 -13.06
N PRO A 148 12.80 3.97 -12.57
CA PRO A 148 12.19 2.81 -11.93
C PRO A 148 12.15 1.58 -12.84
N VAL A 149 12.55 0.44 -12.31
CA VAL A 149 12.50 -0.86 -13.02
C VAL A 149 11.06 -1.34 -13.04
N LYS A 150 10.57 -1.76 -14.20
CA LYS A 150 9.22 -2.31 -14.37
C LYS A 150 9.23 -3.83 -14.51
N GLU A 151 10.06 -4.35 -15.39
CA GLU A 151 10.12 -5.78 -15.68
C GLU A 151 11.10 -6.51 -14.76
N GLY A 152 10.71 -7.70 -14.31
CA GLY A 152 11.58 -8.58 -13.57
C GLY A 152 12.71 -9.16 -14.45
N HIS A 153 13.91 -9.35 -13.87
CA HIS A 153 15.00 -9.98 -14.61
C HIS A 153 14.64 -11.42 -15.00
N SER A 154 14.72 -11.76 -16.29
CA SER A 154 14.27 -13.03 -16.85
C SER A 154 14.85 -14.26 -16.16
N GLY A 155 16.13 -14.22 -15.76
CA GLY A 155 16.78 -15.30 -14.99
C GLY A 155 16.16 -15.51 -13.61
N GLN A 156 15.74 -14.44 -12.92
CA GLN A 156 15.04 -14.54 -11.64
C GLN A 156 13.60 -15.03 -11.81
N ILE A 157 12.90 -14.61 -12.85
CA ILE A 157 11.57 -15.13 -13.21
C ILE A 157 11.62 -16.64 -13.41
N LYS A 158 12.58 -17.15 -14.20
CA LYS A 158 12.75 -18.60 -14.42
C LYS A 158 13.08 -19.35 -13.13
N ARG A 159 13.90 -18.78 -12.24
CA ARG A 159 14.19 -19.36 -10.92
C ARG A 159 12.94 -19.39 -10.04
N ALA A 160 12.15 -18.32 -10.06
CA ALA A 160 10.88 -18.25 -9.34
C ALA A 160 9.91 -19.33 -9.83
N VAL A 161 9.70 -19.44 -11.14
CA VAL A 161 8.82 -20.45 -11.75
C VAL A 161 9.26 -21.87 -11.39
N LYS A 162 10.57 -22.17 -11.39
CA LYS A 162 11.07 -23.46 -10.95
C LYS A 162 10.62 -23.79 -9.51
N LEU A 163 10.81 -22.86 -8.57
CA LEU A 163 10.40 -23.08 -7.17
C LEU A 163 8.88 -23.21 -7.03
N LEU A 164 8.09 -22.42 -7.79
CA LEU A 164 6.63 -22.51 -7.80
C LEU A 164 6.16 -23.91 -8.24
N LEU A 165 6.79 -24.47 -9.27
CA LEU A 165 6.46 -25.82 -9.78
C LEU A 165 6.90 -26.95 -8.83
N GLU A 166 7.92 -26.76 -8.01
CA GLU A 166 8.44 -27.75 -7.06
C GLU A 166 7.72 -27.77 -5.72
N ALA A 167 7.08 -26.64 -5.31
CA ALA A 167 6.48 -26.46 -3.99
C ALA A 167 5.36 -27.46 -3.70
N LYS A 168 5.31 -27.95 -2.45
CA LYS A 168 4.28 -28.86 -1.92
C LYS A 168 3.39 -28.21 -0.88
N LYS A 169 3.89 -27.19 -0.18
CA LYS A 169 3.19 -26.40 0.85
C LYS A 169 3.37 -24.89 0.58
N PRO A 170 2.99 -24.38 -0.60
CA PRO A 170 3.19 -23.00 -0.94
C PRO A 170 2.21 -22.08 -0.23
N VAL A 171 2.60 -20.79 -0.08
CA VAL A 171 1.72 -19.69 0.30
C VAL A 171 2.04 -18.46 -0.54
N ILE A 172 1.02 -17.83 -1.11
CA ILE A 172 1.14 -16.49 -1.68
C ILE A 172 0.89 -15.48 -0.56
N TYR A 173 1.84 -14.57 -0.37
CA TYR A 173 1.77 -13.48 0.59
C TYR A 173 1.70 -12.15 -0.15
N SER A 174 0.51 -11.53 -0.21
CA SER A 174 0.30 -10.31 -0.96
C SER A 174 0.15 -9.08 -0.08
N GLY A 175 0.80 -8.00 -0.49
CA GLY A 175 0.77 -6.72 0.21
C GLY A 175 0.10 -5.60 -0.56
N GLY A 176 0.16 -4.39 0.00
CA GLY A 176 -0.39 -3.17 -0.60
C GLY A 176 0.18 -2.84 -1.99
N GLY A 177 1.41 -3.30 -2.28
CA GLY A 177 2.03 -3.10 -3.59
C GLY A 177 1.25 -3.72 -4.74
N VAL A 178 0.56 -4.83 -4.51
CA VAL A 178 -0.34 -5.45 -5.52
C VAL A 178 -1.50 -4.51 -5.87
N ILE A 179 -2.08 -3.84 -4.87
CA ILE A 179 -3.19 -2.89 -5.07
C ILE A 179 -2.68 -1.61 -5.75
N GLN A 180 -1.54 -1.08 -5.30
CA GLN A 180 -0.95 0.14 -5.84
C GLN A 180 -0.59 0.00 -7.33
N ASP A 181 -0.14 -1.17 -7.73
CA ASP A 181 0.27 -1.47 -9.11
C ASP A 181 -0.88 -2.06 -9.97
N ASN A 182 -2.10 -2.10 -9.44
CA ASN A 182 -3.28 -2.68 -10.11
C ASN A 182 -3.07 -4.14 -10.58
N ALA A 183 -2.35 -4.94 -9.80
CA ALA A 183 -1.95 -6.31 -10.12
C ALA A 183 -2.88 -7.39 -9.54
N SER A 184 -4.04 -7.00 -8.97
CA SER A 184 -4.95 -7.94 -8.29
C SER A 184 -5.50 -9.03 -9.21
N SER A 185 -5.74 -8.72 -10.49
CA SER A 185 -6.18 -9.70 -11.49
C SER A 185 -5.10 -10.73 -11.80
N GLN A 186 -3.85 -10.29 -11.95
CA GLN A 186 -2.71 -11.16 -12.19
C GLN A 186 -2.47 -12.09 -10.98
N LEU A 187 -2.52 -11.53 -9.76
CA LEU A 187 -2.39 -12.30 -8.53
C LEU A 187 -3.48 -13.39 -8.45
N THR A 188 -4.73 -13.03 -8.72
CA THR A 188 -5.87 -13.94 -8.69
C THR A 188 -5.72 -15.04 -9.76
N ASN A 189 -5.29 -14.69 -10.96
CA ASN A 189 -5.04 -15.63 -12.04
C ASN A 189 -3.92 -16.61 -11.68
N LEU A 190 -2.80 -16.11 -11.13
CA LEU A 190 -1.68 -16.95 -10.69
C LEU A 190 -2.10 -17.91 -9.58
N ALA A 191 -2.81 -17.43 -8.56
CA ALA A 191 -3.29 -18.25 -7.47
C ALA A 191 -4.23 -19.36 -7.94
N LYS A 192 -5.12 -19.08 -8.90
CA LYS A 192 -6.01 -20.07 -9.51
C LYS A 192 -5.24 -21.07 -10.41
N LEU A 193 -4.30 -20.57 -11.20
CA LEU A 193 -3.48 -21.41 -12.09
C LEU A 193 -2.66 -22.45 -11.32
N LEU A 194 -2.08 -22.03 -10.19
CA LEU A 194 -1.23 -22.91 -9.38
C LEU A 194 -2.00 -23.64 -8.25
N ASP A 195 -3.25 -23.27 -7.99
CA ASP A 195 -4.05 -23.75 -6.86
C ASP A 195 -3.45 -23.40 -5.49
N PHE A 196 -2.80 -22.24 -5.36
CA PHE A 196 -2.09 -21.83 -4.15
C PHE A 196 -3.00 -21.06 -3.18
N PRO A 197 -2.90 -21.31 -1.87
CA PRO A 197 -3.55 -20.50 -0.86
C PRO A 197 -2.92 -19.10 -0.77
N VAL A 198 -3.76 -18.10 -0.44
CA VAL A 198 -3.37 -16.69 -0.41
C VAL A 198 -3.64 -16.09 0.96
N THR A 199 -2.68 -15.36 1.49
CA THR A 199 -2.85 -14.49 2.65
C THR A 199 -2.42 -13.07 2.31
N ASN A 200 -3.08 -12.09 2.92
CA ASN A 200 -2.80 -10.68 2.68
C ASN A 200 -2.19 -10.02 3.93
N THR A 201 -1.39 -8.97 3.69
CA THR A 201 -1.09 -8.00 4.75
C THR A 201 -2.33 -7.18 5.08
N LEU A 202 -2.31 -6.43 6.19
CA LEU A 202 -3.34 -5.43 6.48
C LEU A 202 -3.56 -4.48 5.30
N MET A 203 -2.48 -3.97 4.68
CA MET A 203 -2.54 -3.08 3.52
C MET A 203 -2.91 -3.78 2.22
N GLY A 204 -2.83 -5.10 2.18
CA GLY A 204 -3.16 -5.93 1.01
C GLY A 204 -4.59 -6.44 0.97
N LEU A 205 -5.42 -6.15 1.97
CA LEU A 205 -6.82 -6.60 1.98
C LEU A 205 -7.57 -6.08 0.74
N GLY A 206 -8.18 -7.00 -0.01
CA GLY A 206 -8.79 -6.75 -1.31
C GLY A 206 -7.86 -6.95 -2.51
N ALA A 207 -6.56 -7.21 -2.31
CA ALA A 207 -5.67 -7.62 -3.41
C ALA A 207 -6.06 -8.99 -3.99
N TYR A 208 -6.53 -9.88 -3.13
CA TYR A 208 -7.18 -11.14 -3.47
C TYR A 208 -8.58 -11.17 -2.87
N PRO A 209 -9.59 -11.74 -3.55
CA PRO A 209 -10.98 -11.75 -3.04
C PRO A 209 -11.10 -12.41 -1.67
N GLY A 210 -11.67 -11.70 -0.70
CA GLY A 210 -11.82 -12.15 0.69
C GLY A 210 -12.82 -13.29 0.86
N THR A 211 -13.76 -13.48 -0.08
CA THR A 211 -14.75 -14.56 -0.07
C THR A 211 -14.27 -15.82 -0.78
N ASP A 212 -13.11 -15.78 -1.47
CA ASP A 212 -12.57 -16.96 -2.15
C ASP A 212 -12.10 -18.02 -1.12
N GLN A 213 -12.33 -19.29 -1.43
CA GLN A 213 -12.00 -20.41 -0.50
C GLN A 213 -10.50 -20.56 -0.22
N LYS A 214 -9.63 -20.13 -1.15
CA LYS A 214 -8.17 -20.12 -1.00
C LYS A 214 -7.66 -18.97 -0.14
N PHE A 215 -8.52 -18.01 0.17
CA PHE A 215 -8.14 -16.91 1.05
C PHE A 215 -8.06 -17.37 2.50
N LEU A 216 -6.89 -17.16 3.10
CA LEU A 216 -6.61 -17.57 4.47
C LEU A 216 -6.91 -16.45 5.49
N GLY A 217 -7.31 -15.27 5.03
CA GLY A 217 -7.43 -14.10 5.88
C GLY A 217 -6.12 -13.29 5.92
N MET A 218 -6.08 -12.36 6.86
CA MET A 218 -4.90 -11.53 7.12
C MET A 218 -3.85 -12.32 7.91
N LEU A 219 -2.58 -12.10 7.61
CA LEU A 219 -1.44 -12.65 8.33
C LEU A 219 -0.98 -11.71 9.46
N GLY A 220 -0.31 -12.26 10.46
CA GLY A 220 0.44 -11.53 11.47
C GLY A 220 -0.23 -11.51 12.84
N MET A 221 0.15 -10.53 13.68
CA MET A 221 -0.24 -10.44 15.10
C MET A 221 -1.78 -10.47 15.30
N HIS A 222 -2.53 -9.86 14.39
CA HIS A 222 -3.98 -9.83 14.39
C HIS A 222 -4.59 -10.66 13.25
N GLY A 223 -3.79 -11.57 12.69
CA GLY A 223 -4.19 -12.43 11.59
C GLY A 223 -5.03 -13.64 12.05
N THR A 224 -5.50 -14.40 11.07
CA THR A 224 -6.19 -15.65 11.31
C THR A 224 -5.22 -16.75 11.73
N TYR A 225 -5.71 -17.75 12.46
CA TYR A 225 -4.91 -18.89 12.88
C TYR A 225 -4.35 -19.65 11.66
N GLU A 226 -5.21 -19.96 10.69
CA GLU A 226 -4.84 -20.68 9.48
C GLU A 226 -3.80 -19.94 8.62
N ALA A 227 -3.87 -18.61 8.53
CA ALA A 227 -2.86 -17.82 7.81
C ALA A 227 -1.49 -17.88 8.49
N ASN A 228 -1.46 -17.74 9.82
CA ASN A 228 -0.22 -17.81 10.60
C ASN A 228 0.38 -19.22 10.57
N MET A 229 -0.43 -20.26 10.69
CA MET A 229 0.04 -21.65 10.62
C MET A 229 0.50 -22.03 9.23
N ALA A 230 -0.19 -21.57 8.19
CA ALA A 230 0.24 -21.78 6.81
C ALA A 230 1.59 -21.11 6.55
N MET A 231 1.77 -19.87 7.00
CA MET A 231 3.05 -19.16 6.86
C MET A 231 4.19 -19.86 7.62
N HIS A 232 3.91 -20.42 8.80
CA HIS A 232 4.93 -21.11 9.59
C HIS A 232 5.35 -22.45 9.00
N ASN A 233 4.42 -23.22 8.41
CA ASN A 233 4.62 -24.59 7.95
C ASN A 233 4.83 -24.72 6.44
N CYS A 234 4.82 -23.61 5.68
CA CYS A 234 5.04 -23.63 4.25
C CYS A 234 6.46 -24.04 3.87
N ASP A 235 6.63 -24.56 2.64
CA ASP A 235 7.91 -24.82 2.01
C ASP A 235 8.31 -23.73 1.01
N LEU A 236 7.33 -22.89 0.59
CA LEU A 236 7.55 -21.77 -0.33
C LEU A 236 6.65 -20.58 0.03
N ILE A 237 7.24 -19.40 0.10
CA ILE A 237 6.58 -18.12 0.15
C ILE A 237 6.77 -17.38 -1.16
N LEU A 238 5.67 -17.02 -1.82
CA LEU A 238 5.70 -16.02 -2.89
C LEU A 238 5.18 -14.70 -2.32
N ALA A 239 6.08 -13.81 -1.94
CA ALA A 239 5.75 -12.48 -1.45
C ALA A 239 5.66 -11.49 -2.62
N VAL A 240 4.55 -10.75 -2.72
CA VAL A 240 4.31 -9.78 -3.79
C VAL A 240 3.89 -8.45 -3.20
N GLY A 241 4.72 -7.42 -3.36
CA GLY A 241 4.45 -6.06 -2.88
C GLY A 241 4.20 -5.99 -1.38
N ALA A 242 4.93 -6.79 -0.60
CA ALA A 242 4.87 -6.87 0.86
C ALA A 242 6.28 -6.73 1.43
N ARG A 243 6.45 -6.05 2.57
CA ARG A 243 7.78 -5.68 3.09
C ARG A 243 8.24 -6.43 4.33
N PHE A 244 7.54 -7.46 4.75
CA PHE A 244 7.90 -8.30 5.91
C PHE A 244 8.13 -7.48 7.20
N ASP A 245 7.19 -6.60 7.56
CA ASP A 245 7.32 -5.78 8.77
C ASP A 245 7.21 -6.59 10.08
N ASP A 246 7.51 -5.93 11.20
CA ASP A 246 7.55 -6.55 12.52
C ASP A 246 6.20 -7.12 12.98
N ARG A 247 5.06 -6.57 12.52
CA ARG A 247 3.71 -7.08 12.84
C ARG A 247 3.45 -8.44 12.20
N ILE A 248 4.21 -8.79 11.16
CA ILE A 248 4.12 -10.06 10.43
C ILE A 248 5.21 -11.01 10.88
N THR A 249 6.47 -10.57 10.90
CA THR A 249 7.62 -11.45 11.17
C THR A 249 7.81 -11.75 12.65
N ASN A 250 7.39 -10.82 13.51
CA ASN A 250 7.62 -10.85 14.95
C ASN A 250 9.14 -11.03 15.29
N ASN A 251 9.63 -12.27 15.25
CA ASN A 251 11.06 -12.57 15.34
C ASN A 251 11.58 -13.04 13.98
N PRO A 252 12.35 -12.19 13.22
CA PRO A 252 12.86 -12.54 11.91
C PRO A 252 13.71 -13.81 11.88
N ASP A 253 14.48 -14.07 12.94
CA ASP A 253 15.37 -15.25 13.05
C ASP A 253 14.57 -16.58 13.15
N LYS A 254 13.28 -16.51 13.42
CA LYS A 254 12.39 -17.68 13.55
C LYS A 254 11.28 -17.71 12.50
N PHE A 255 11.27 -16.74 11.58
CA PHE A 255 10.21 -16.62 10.59
C PHE A 255 10.39 -17.60 9.44
N SER A 256 9.50 -18.61 9.34
CA SER A 256 9.39 -19.53 8.20
C SER A 256 10.74 -20.09 7.73
N LEU A 257 11.51 -20.66 8.65
CA LEU A 257 12.92 -21.06 8.42
C LEU A 257 13.06 -22.15 7.34
N SER A 258 12.07 -23.02 7.20
CA SER A 258 12.08 -24.12 6.21
C SER A 258 11.63 -23.70 4.81
N ALA A 259 11.04 -22.51 4.68
CA ALA A 259 10.48 -22.04 3.42
C ALA A 259 11.54 -21.38 2.53
N LYS A 260 11.52 -21.71 1.24
CA LYS A 260 12.13 -20.87 0.21
C LYS A 260 11.30 -19.61 0.01
N LYS A 261 11.95 -18.49 -0.30
CA LYS A 261 11.30 -17.19 -0.38
C LYS A 261 11.57 -16.52 -1.72
N ILE A 262 10.50 -16.30 -2.48
CA ILE A 262 10.49 -15.46 -3.68
C ILE A 262 9.89 -14.11 -3.24
N HIS A 263 10.56 -13.01 -3.52
CA HIS A 263 10.05 -11.68 -3.19
C HIS A 263 10.06 -10.76 -4.40
N ILE A 264 8.87 -10.35 -4.82
CA ILE A 264 8.64 -9.40 -5.91
C ILE A 264 8.34 -8.04 -5.27
N ASP A 265 9.20 -7.06 -5.51
CA ASP A 265 9.00 -5.70 -5.04
C ASP A 265 9.59 -4.69 -6.04
N VAL A 266 8.93 -3.54 -6.17
CA VAL A 266 9.39 -2.44 -7.03
C VAL A 266 10.55 -1.67 -6.40
N ASP A 267 10.68 -1.74 -5.07
CA ASP A 267 11.72 -1.09 -4.29
C ASP A 267 12.86 -2.07 -3.97
N PRO A 268 14.02 -1.97 -4.64
CA PRO A 268 15.14 -2.86 -4.38
C PRO A 268 15.65 -2.79 -2.92
N ALA A 269 15.42 -1.66 -2.22
CA ALA A 269 15.81 -1.52 -0.82
C ALA A 269 14.93 -2.33 0.15
N SER A 270 13.78 -2.82 -0.29
CA SER A 270 12.90 -3.70 0.49
C SER A 270 13.35 -5.17 0.46
N LEU A 271 14.11 -5.56 -0.57
CA LEU A 271 14.55 -6.95 -0.74
C LEU A 271 15.65 -7.31 0.26
N SER A 272 15.49 -8.44 0.95
CA SER A 272 16.41 -8.93 2.00
C SER A 272 16.70 -7.92 3.12
N LYS A 273 15.79 -6.95 3.33
CA LYS A 273 15.95 -5.94 4.38
C LYS A 273 15.69 -6.49 5.79
N ILE A 274 14.71 -7.38 5.92
CA ILE A 274 14.26 -7.92 7.21
C ILE A 274 14.56 -9.42 7.30
N ILE A 275 14.32 -10.16 6.24
CA ILE A 275 14.56 -11.61 6.15
C ILE A 275 15.33 -11.92 4.87
N ASP A 276 16.10 -13.00 4.89
CA ASP A 276 16.82 -13.46 3.70
C ASP A 276 15.86 -13.98 2.62
N ILE A 277 16.12 -13.62 1.36
CA ILE A 277 15.32 -13.96 0.20
C ILE A 277 16.13 -14.83 -0.77
N ASP A 278 15.58 -16.00 -1.15
CA ASP A 278 16.25 -16.93 -2.09
C ASP A 278 16.17 -16.42 -3.55
N VAL A 279 15.05 -15.84 -3.94
CA VAL A 279 14.82 -15.30 -5.29
C VAL A 279 14.26 -13.89 -5.23
N PRO A 280 15.12 -12.85 -5.19
CA PRO A 280 14.70 -11.48 -5.28
C PRO A 280 14.31 -11.12 -6.72
N VAL A 281 13.16 -10.48 -6.93
CA VAL A 281 12.71 -9.98 -8.22
C VAL A 281 12.37 -8.50 -8.08
N VAL A 282 13.22 -7.63 -8.61
CA VAL A 282 12.95 -6.18 -8.67
C VAL A 282 12.09 -5.89 -9.88
N GLY A 283 10.91 -5.30 -9.67
CA GLY A 283 10.02 -4.91 -10.75
C GLY A 283 8.60 -4.59 -10.26
N SER A 284 7.79 -4.10 -11.17
CA SER A 284 6.36 -3.90 -10.98
C SER A 284 5.68 -5.24 -10.67
N ALA A 285 4.80 -5.27 -9.68
CA ALA A 285 4.07 -6.49 -9.33
C ALA A 285 3.28 -7.02 -10.53
N LYS A 286 2.65 -6.13 -11.29
CA LYS A 286 1.87 -6.49 -12.47
C LYS A 286 2.74 -7.15 -13.54
N GLU A 287 3.79 -6.48 -13.97
CA GLU A 287 4.68 -6.98 -15.03
C GLU A 287 5.39 -8.29 -14.63
N CYS A 288 5.87 -8.37 -13.38
CA CYS A 288 6.51 -9.59 -12.88
C CYS A 288 5.53 -10.77 -12.79
N LEU A 289 4.28 -10.55 -12.36
CA LEU A 289 3.27 -11.60 -12.33
C LEU A 289 2.86 -12.03 -13.74
N ASP A 290 2.73 -11.10 -14.70
CA ASP A 290 2.47 -11.42 -16.10
C ASP A 290 3.62 -12.27 -16.69
N GLN A 291 4.89 -11.91 -16.45
CA GLN A 291 6.06 -12.70 -16.86
C GLN A 291 6.07 -14.11 -16.24
N ILE A 292 5.71 -14.25 -14.96
CA ILE A 292 5.60 -15.55 -14.29
C ILE A 292 4.49 -16.40 -14.93
N ILE A 293 3.32 -15.81 -15.19
CA ILE A 293 2.19 -16.50 -15.81
C ILE A 293 2.55 -16.98 -17.24
N GLU A 294 3.23 -16.14 -18.01
CA GLU A 294 3.71 -16.49 -19.34
C GLU A 294 4.71 -17.64 -19.30
N GLU A 295 5.72 -17.59 -18.44
CA GLU A 295 6.73 -18.67 -18.28
C GLU A 295 6.08 -19.97 -17.79
N LEU A 296 5.07 -19.91 -16.90
CA LEU A 296 4.27 -21.07 -16.47
C LEU A 296 3.45 -21.64 -17.62
N GLY A 297 2.95 -20.80 -18.54
CA GLY A 297 2.23 -21.24 -19.75
C GLY A 297 3.09 -22.14 -20.62
N VAL A 298 4.37 -21.79 -20.80
CA VAL A 298 5.36 -22.62 -21.52
C VAL A 298 5.58 -23.97 -20.83
N GLN A 299 5.49 -24.02 -19.50
CA GLN A 299 5.74 -25.19 -18.67
C GLN A 299 4.46 -25.81 -18.08
N SER A 300 3.29 -25.55 -18.66
CA SER A 300 1.98 -25.94 -18.12
C SER A 300 1.84 -27.44 -17.85
N HIS A 301 2.53 -28.30 -18.63
CA HIS A 301 2.58 -29.75 -18.44
C HIS A 301 3.23 -30.20 -17.12
N LYS A 302 3.92 -29.30 -16.42
CA LYS A 302 4.55 -29.59 -15.11
C LYS A 302 3.68 -29.18 -13.92
N ILE A 303 2.53 -28.52 -14.15
CA ILE A 303 1.61 -28.14 -13.09
C ILE A 303 0.86 -29.40 -12.63
N ASP A 304 1.05 -29.75 -11.35
CA ASP A 304 0.39 -30.88 -10.70
C ASP A 304 -0.33 -30.42 -9.44
N HIS A 305 -1.64 -30.26 -9.55
CA HIS A 305 -2.48 -29.84 -8.41
C HIS A 305 -2.65 -30.96 -7.37
N ASN A 306 -2.48 -32.22 -7.73
CA ASN A 306 -2.69 -33.33 -6.80
C ASN A 306 -1.68 -33.32 -5.65
N LYS A 307 -0.48 -32.81 -5.88
CA LYS A 307 0.55 -32.70 -4.84
C LYS A 307 0.17 -31.76 -3.71
N LEU A 308 -0.79 -30.82 -3.92
CA LEU A 308 -1.24 -29.83 -2.95
C LEU A 308 -2.41 -30.32 -2.08
N LYS A 309 -3.06 -31.42 -2.42
CA LYS A 309 -4.22 -31.94 -1.66
C LYS A 309 -3.94 -32.09 -0.17
N PRO A 310 -2.83 -32.70 0.29
CA PRO A 310 -2.54 -32.80 1.71
C PRO A 310 -2.38 -31.46 2.38
N TRP A 311 -1.83 -30.47 1.67
CA TRP A 311 -1.67 -29.09 2.17
C TRP A 311 -3.01 -28.39 2.35
N HIS A 312 -3.92 -28.49 1.40
CA HIS A 312 -5.27 -27.95 1.50
C HIS A 312 -6.09 -28.64 2.60
N GLU A 313 -5.93 -29.93 2.81
CA GLU A 313 -6.56 -30.67 3.90
C GLU A 313 -6.06 -30.19 5.27
N GLU A 314 -4.75 -29.98 5.43
CA GLU A 314 -4.13 -29.45 6.65
C GLU A 314 -4.65 -28.03 6.97
N ILE A 315 -4.67 -27.14 5.98
CA ILE A 315 -5.22 -25.77 6.12
C ILE A 315 -6.70 -25.81 6.48
N SER A 316 -7.48 -26.66 5.83
CA SER A 316 -8.92 -26.80 6.07
C SER A 316 -9.21 -27.29 7.49
N ALA A 317 -8.37 -28.17 8.03
CA ALA A 317 -8.46 -28.63 9.41
C ALA A 317 -8.22 -27.48 10.41
N TRP A 318 -7.21 -26.66 10.17
CA TRP A 318 -6.96 -25.47 11.00
C TRP A 318 -8.13 -24.48 10.95
N LYS A 319 -8.62 -24.16 9.75
CA LYS A 319 -9.77 -23.27 9.55
C LYS A 319 -11.02 -23.77 10.26
N LYS A 320 -11.30 -25.09 10.21
CA LYS A 320 -12.44 -25.70 10.88
C LYS A 320 -12.33 -25.63 12.41
N THR A 321 -11.12 -25.81 12.96
CA THR A 321 -10.91 -25.92 14.40
C THR A 321 -10.68 -24.56 15.08
N HIS A 322 -10.01 -23.63 14.40
CA HIS A 322 -9.54 -22.37 14.98
C HIS A 322 -9.93 -21.13 14.18
N GLY A 323 -10.59 -21.29 13.03
CA GLY A 323 -11.00 -20.17 12.19
C GLY A 323 -11.97 -19.21 12.89
N LEU A 324 -12.00 -17.98 12.40
CA LEU A 324 -12.90 -16.95 12.94
C LEU A 324 -14.37 -17.34 12.71
N ASN A 325 -15.21 -17.09 13.71
CA ASN A 325 -16.65 -17.30 13.57
C ASN A 325 -17.30 -16.14 12.80
N HIS A 326 -17.65 -16.38 11.54
CA HIS A 326 -18.34 -15.41 10.69
C HIS A 326 -19.88 -15.53 10.72
N ASN A 327 -20.46 -16.35 11.64
CA ASN A 327 -21.89 -16.55 11.77
C ASN A 327 -22.42 -15.94 13.09
N LEU A 328 -22.11 -14.69 13.38
CA LEU A 328 -22.50 -14.01 14.62
C LEU A 328 -23.81 -13.22 14.48
N LEU A 329 -24.28 -12.98 13.25
CA LEU A 329 -25.53 -12.28 12.99
C LEU A 329 -26.72 -13.11 13.51
N GLY A 330 -27.58 -12.46 14.31
CA GLY A 330 -28.75 -13.11 14.90
C GLY A 330 -28.47 -13.86 16.20
N GLN A 331 -27.22 -14.00 16.63
CA GLN A 331 -26.91 -14.52 17.96
C GLN A 331 -27.26 -13.46 19.01
N LYS A 332 -27.99 -13.83 20.06
CA LYS A 332 -28.26 -12.93 21.16
C LYS A 332 -26.99 -12.72 21.98
N PRO A 333 -26.62 -11.47 22.28
CA PRO A 333 -25.46 -11.20 23.11
C PRO A 333 -25.66 -11.77 24.50
N THR A 334 -24.62 -12.36 25.09
CA THR A 334 -24.70 -13.04 26.39
C THR A 334 -25.09 -12.10 27.52
N ASP A 335 -24.75 -10.80 27.42
CA ASP A 335 -24.98 -9.77 28.43
C ASP A 335 -25.84 -8.59 27.93
N GLY A 336 -26.61 -8.80 26.86
CA GLY A 336 -27.36 -7.71 26.21
C GLY A 336 -26.46 -6.68 25.45
N LYS A 337 -25.15 -6.96 25.36
CA LYS A 337 -24.18 -6.09 24.66
C LYS A 337 -23.91 -6.58 23.24
N ILE A 338 -23.88 -5.68 22.29
CA ILE A 338 -23.55 -5.98 20.90
C ILE A 338 -22.03 -6.23 20.78
N LEU A 339 -21.65 -7.33 20.15
CA LEU A 339 -20.26 -7.62 19.86
C LEU A 339 -19.75 -6.72 18.70
N PRO A 340 -18.53 -6.18 18.77
CA PRO A 340 -17.95 -5.40 17.67
C PRO A 340 -17.97 -6.15 16.33
N GLN A 341 -17.73 -7.44 16.34
CA GLN A 341 -17.77 -8.31 15.16
C GLN A 341 -19.15 -8.34 14.50
N GLN A 342 -20.24 -8.32 15.29
CA GLN A 342 -21.61 -8.28 14.77
C GLN A 342 -21.88 -6.97 14.04
N VAL A 343 -21.34 -5.84 14.53
CA VAL A 343 -21.45 -4.54 13.85
C VAL A 343 -20.80 -4.61 12.47
N ILE A 344 -19.59 -5.14 12.39
CA ILE A 344 -18.86 -5.27 11.13
C ILE A 344 -19.56 -6.24 10.15
N GLN A 345 -20.04 -7.37 10.64
CA GLN A 345 -20.80 -8.30 9.80
C GLN A 345 -22.13 -7.71 9.31
N SER A 346 -22.81 -6.91 10.15
CA SER A 346 -24.01 -6.18 9.72
C SER A 346 -23.66 -5.15 8.63
N LEU A 347 -22.60 -4.40 8.82
CA LEU A 347 -22.12 -3.44 7.84
C LEU A 347 -21.80 -4.13 6.50
N TYR A 348 -21.07 -5.25 6.54
CA TYR A 348 -20.79 -6.03 5.33
C TYR A 348 -22.07 -6.48 4.63
N LYS A 349 -23.03 -7.01 5.39
CA LYS A 349 -24.32 -7.49 4.85
C LYS A 349 -25.10 -6.36 4.17
N GLU A 350 -25.25 -5.22 4.84
CA GLU A 350 -26.01 -4.07 4.33
C GLU A 350 -25.34 -3.41 3.11
N THR A 351 -24.01 -3.35 3.10
CA THR A 351 -23.24 -2.78 1.98
C THR A 351 -22.93 -3.79 0.88
N LYS A 352 -23.22 -5.08 1.10
CA LYS A 352 -22.87 -6.19 0.18
C LYS A 352 -21.40 -6.23 -0.21
N GLY A 353 -20.51 -5.78 0.69
CA GLY A 353 -19.07 -5.67 0.42
C GLY A 353 -18.64 -4.55 -0.54
N GLU A 354 -19.57 -3.69 -0.98
CA GLU A 354 -19.30 -2.67 -2.00
C GLU A 354 -18.83 -1.32 -1.43
N ALA A 355 -18.88 -1.13 -0.11
CA ALA A 355 -18.47 0.15 0.50
C ALA A 355 -16.95 0.33 0.49
N PHE A 356 -16.52 1.59 0.42
CA PHE A 356 -15.19 1.99 0.86
C PHE A 356 -15.19 2.06 2.37
N ILE A 357 -14.32 1.29 3.00
CA ILE A 357 -14.19 1.26 4.46
C ILE A 357 -12.94 2.03 4.84
N THR A 358 -13.12 3.16 5.51
CA THR A 358 -12.04 3.89 6.14
C THR A 358 -12.02 3.54 7.62
N SER A 359 -10.85 3.40 8.19
CA SER A 359 -10.70 3.09 9.61
C SER A 359 -9.65 3.95 10.27
N ASP A 360 -9.96 4.36 11.47
CA ASP A 360 -8.97 4.83 12.41
C ASP A 360 -8.17 3.67 13.01
N VAL A 361 -7.21 3.93 13.87
CA VAL A 361 -6.30 2.92 14.44
C VAL A 361 -6.80 2.47 15.82
N GLY A 362 -6.93 1.15 16.00
CA GLY A 362 -7.39 0.55 17.25
C GLY A 362 -8.06 -0.80 17.05
N GLN A 363 -8.75 -1.30 18.09
CA GLN A 363 -9.44 -2.61 18.03
C GLN A 363 -10.49 -2.66 16.92
N HIS A 364 -11.22 -1.58 16.67
CA HIS A 364 -12.21 -1.48 15.60
C HIS A 364 -11.59 -1.70 14.22
N GLN A 365 -10.35 -1.24 13.98
CA GLN A 365 -9.60 -1.50 12.77
C GLN A 365 -9.35 -3.00 12.58
N MET A 366 -8.96 -3.69 13.65
CA MET A 366 -8.70 -5.12 13.61
C MET A 366 -9.99 -5.91 13.37
N PHE A 367 -11.11 -5.54 14.02
CA PHE A 367 -12.39 -6.16 13.76
C PHE A 367 -12.86 -5.94 12.31
N ALA A 368 -12.69 -4.75 11.77
CA ALA A 368 -13.00 -4.47 10.37
C ALA A 368 -12.14 -5.32 9.41
N ALA A 369 -10.84 -5.41 9.67
CA ALA A 369 -9.92 -6.22 8.86
C ALA A 369 -10.22 -7.72 8.88
N GLN A 370 -10.76 -8.24 10.01
CA GLN A 370 -11.03 -9.66 10.19
C GLN A 370 -12.45 -10.07 9.74
N TYR A 371 -13.44 -9.20 9.87
CA TYR A 371 -14.87 -9.55 9.72
C TYR A 371 -15.59 -8.87 8.56
N TYR A 372 -14.94 -7.93 7.86
CA TYR A 372 -15.42 -7.38 6.59
C TYR A 372 -14.65 -8.01 5.44
N PHE A 373 -15.33 -8.68 4.52
CA PHE A 373 -14.70 -9.29 3.35
C PHE A 373 -14.49 -8.26 2.25
N PHE A 374 -13.23 -8.10 1.83
CA PHE A 374 -12.84 -7.22 0.74
C PHE A 374 -12.58 -8.04 -0.52
N ASP A 375 -13.54 -8.08 -1.45
CA ASP A 375 -13.39 -8.79 -2.72
C ASP A 375 -12.78 -7.94 -3.82
N LYS A 376 -12.74 -6.64 -3.62
CA LYS A 376 -12.22 -5.66 -4.58
C LYS A 376 -11.06 -4.86 -3.99
N PRO A 377 -10.03 -4.57 -4.79
CA PRO A 377 -8.95 -3.68 -4.36
C PRO A 377 -9.47 -2.27 -4.06
N ARG A 378 -8.68 -1.50 -3.30
CA ARG A 378 -8.94 -0.09 -2.95
C ARG A 378 -10.17 0.16 -2.07
N ARG A 379 -10.80 -0.87 -1.51
CA ARG A 379 -11.97 -0.74 -0.62
C ARG A 379 -11.61 -0.60 0.85
N TRP A 380 -10.38 -0.95 1.22
CA TRP A 380 -9.86 -0.85 2.58
C TRP A 380 -8.84 0.28 2.70
N ILE A 381 -9.12 1.29 3.53
CA ILE A 381 -8.33 2.51 3.68
C ILE A 381 -8.04 2.75 5.16
N ASN A 382 -6.79 2.63 5.56
CA ASN A 382 -6.35 2.77 6.95
C ASN A 382 -4.89 3.21 7.02
N SER A 383 -4.42 3.66 8.18
CA SER A 383 -3.00 3.91 8.44
C SER A 383 -2.36 2.63 8.97
N GLY A 384 -1.70 1.87 8.10
CA GLY A 384 -1.12 0.57 8.45
C GLY A 384 0.34 0.63 8.87
N GLY A 385 1.13 1.52 8.28
CA GLY A 385 2.56 1.64 8.55
C GLY A 385 2.89 2.52 9.75
N LEU A 386 2.36 3.74 9.82
CA LEU A 386 2.58 4.65 10.93
C LEU A 386 1.57 4.44 12.07
N GLY A 387 0.36 3.98 11.76
CA GLY A 387 -0.67 3.77 12.77
C GLY A 387 -1.26 5.07 13.32
N THR A 388 -1.53 6.03 12.45
CA THR A 388 -1.97 7.36 12.82
C THR A 388 -3.42 7.37 13.29
N MET A 389 -3.66 7.65 14.58
CA MET A 389 -5.00 7.93 15.09
C MET A 389 -5.48 9.29 14.58
N GLY A 390 -6.78 9.38 14.23
CA GLY A 390 -7.36 10.55 13.56
C GLY A 390 -7.32 10.48 12.02
N PHE A 391 -6.84 9.36 11.45
CA PHE A 391 -6.77 9.14 9.99
C PHE A 391 -8.16 8.87 9.37
N GLY A 392 -9.02 8.14 10.07
CA GLY A 392 -10.25 7.56 9.51
C GLY A 392 -11.21 8.58 8.93
N LEU A 393 -11.57 9.61 9.70
CA LEU A 393 -12.54 10.63 9.27
C LEU A 393 -12.04 11.47 8.07
N PRO A 394 -10.86 12.09 8.11
CA PRO A 394 -10.40 12.90 6.96
C PRO A 394 -10.15 12.02 5.70
N SER A 395 -9.70 10.80 5.83
CA SER A 395 -9.58 9.91 4.67
C SER A 395 -10.95 9.54 4.05
N ALA A 396 -12.01 9.46 4.86
CA ALA A 396 -13.37 9.27 4.36
C ALA A 396 -13.91 10.51 3.62
N MET A 397 -13.46 11.69 3.98
CA MET A 397 -13.82 12.94 3.28
C MET A 397 -13.15 13.01 1.89
N GLY A 398 -11.91 12.55 1.76
CA GLY A 398 -11.20 12.48 0.48
C GLY A 398 -11.70 11.39 -0.44
#